data_fc95cd5debcd299ebab2579b6c8a7b6a
#
_entry.id   fc95cd5debcd299ebab2579b6c8a7b6a
#
_cell.length_a   1.000
_cell.length_b   1.000
_cell.length_c   1.000
_cell.angle_alpha   90.00
_cell.angle_beta   90.00
_cell.angle_gamma   90.00
#
_symmetry.space_group_name_H-M   'P 1'
#
loop_
_entity.id
_entity.type
_entity.pdbx_description
1 polymer ?
#
loop_
_entity_poly.entity_id
_entity_poly.type
_entity_poly.pdbx_seq_one_letter_code
_entity_poly.pdbx_strand_id
1 'polypeptide(L)'
;MSKTFQTIIVSLVLLPTIAAAQGTPDTSATPITLAEAVRLAQQNSPATVQARGTIQTSSASVKQAYSAFLPSFNVSAGTSHQSGDRFDTQGNLVPFIGNPTSYSTGLNANLQLFDGGRRFFDIRKNKADVNAAEASEVTQMYQVGLQVKVQYYNILAARESQGAAQAQIDQATQELNASSLRLRAGAATTSDSLRSVIQLGNARLAFLSAQNNLSLANATLTRLVASPRPVTATLSDTLDQSLVIPSLTELEPLVQKAPLVQQADAELKSAEAAARSTKTAFLPTVNMNFSRGGSGLDPLFGNGDKRYAYNQSLNFSLSFPLFNNLNREMSALRASVAEDNAEITLRDARLQAHETLVQTLGQMTTAREQVNIQTVSVAAGIEDLRVQQKRYELGASTFLDVLTSQTQLDQARTALIRARFDYRVAKAQLEALIGRDL
;
A
#
# COMPACT_ATOMS: atom_id res chain seq x y z
N MET A 1 -60.71 -28.13 13.80
CA MET A 1 -60.19 -29.47 13.58
C MET A 1 -59.55 -29.54 12.18
N SER A 2 -58.37 -29.79 12.11
CA SER A 2 -57.49 -30.62 11.33
C SER A 2 -56.13 -29.98 11.16
N LYS A 3 -55.15 -30.62 11.79
CA LYS A 3 -53.71 -30.36 11.73
C LYS A 3 -53.17 -30.98 10.44
N THR A 4 -52.27 -30.30 9.78
CA THR A 4 -51.21 -30.96 8.97
C THR A 4 -49.88 -30.31 9.22
N PHE A 5 -49.07 -30.95 10.07
CA PHE A 5 -47.65 -30.75 10.26
C PHE A 5 -46.93 -31.29 9.02
N GLN A 6 -46.17 -30.46 8.31
CA GLN A 6 -45.24 -30.91 7.32
C GLN A 6 -43.85 -31.04 7.96
N THR A 7 -43.42 -32.29 8.05
CA THR A 7 -42.11 -32.73 8.56
C THR A 7 -41.03 -32.39 7.55
N ILE A 8 -40.08 -31.55 7.93
CA ILE A 8 -38.86 -31.26 7.17
C ILE A 8 -37.87 -32.39 7.53
N ILE A 9 -37.61 -33.26 6.58
CA ILE A 9 -36.55 -34.29 6.64
C ILE A 9 -35.23 -33.59 6.31
N VAL A 10 -34.39 -33.42 7.34
CA VAL A 10 -32.99 -33.00 7.19
C VAL A 10 -32.17 -34.21 6.81
N SER A 11 -31.85 -34.35 5.53
CA SER A 11 -30.90 -35.35 5.04
C SER A 11 -29.47 -34.93 5.38
N LEU A 12 -28.90 -35.61 6.38
CA LEU A 12 -27.49 -35.47 6.78
C LEU A 12 -26.62 -36.15 5.72
N VAL A 13 -26.04 -35.40 4.78
CA VAL A 13 -25.06 -35.91 3.82
C VAL A 13 -23.72 -36.03 4.55
N LEU A 14 -23.33 -37.29 4.86
CA LEU A 14 -21.97 -37.63 5.27
C LEU A 14 -21.04 -37.48 4.06
N LEU A 15 -20.28 -36.39 4.00
CA LEU A 15 -19.13 -36.21 3.12
C LEU A 15 -17.96 -37.04 3.67
N PRO A 16 -17.30 -37.87 2.85
CA PRO A 16 -16.08 -38.56 3.27
C PRO A 16 -14.96 -37.49 3.41
N THR A 17 -14.40 -37.38 4.60
CA THR A 17 -13.17 -36.62 4.85
C THR A 17 -12.04 -37.29 4.07
N ILE A 18 -11.68 -36.70 2.93
CA ILE A 18 -10.41 -36.96 2.27
C ILE A 18 -9.33 -36.39 3.22
N ALA A 19 -8.67 -37.30 3.94
CA ALA A 19 -7.42 -36.96 4.64
C ALA A 19 -6.39 -36.59 3.57
N ALA A 20 -6.30 -35.30 3.25
CA ALA A 20 -5.17 -34.77 2.49
C ALA A 20 -3.92 -35.08 3.33
N ALA A 21 -3.07 -35.96 2.82
CA ALA A 21 -1.74 -36.16 3.34
C ALA A 21 -1.06 -34.79 3.39
N GLN A 22 -0.89 -34.24 4.58
CA GLN A 22 -0.07 -33.08 4.82
C GLN A 22 1.38 -33.52 4.58
N GLY A 23 1.80 -33.39 3.30
CA GLY A 23 3.23 -33.40 3.00
C GLY A 23 3.86 -32.34 3.90
N THR A 24 4.93 -32.70 4.62
CA THR A 24 5.75 -31.75 5.36
C THR A 24 6.03 -30.56 4.45
N PRO A 25 5.68 -29.32 4.85
CA PRO A 25 5.94 -28.17 4.01
C PRO A 25 7.44 -28.15 3.75
N ASP A 26 7.82 -28.21 2.49
CA ASP A 26 9.21 -28.01 2.07
C ASP A 26 9.58 -26.59 2.51
N THR A 27 10.30 -26.47 3.62
CA THR A 27 10.67 -25.23 4.28
C THR A 27 11.82 -24.52 3.55
N SER A 28 12.30 -25.05 2.45
CA SER A 28 13.29 -24.39 1.62
C SER A 28 12.70 -23.15 0.95
N ALA A 29 13.28 -21.99 1.24
CA ALA A 29 12.86 -20.74 0.63
C ALA A 29 13.11 -20.78 -0.88
N THR A 30 12.06 -20.50 -1.67
CA THR A 30 12.14 -20.48 -3.13
C THR A 30 12.93 -19.25 -3.59
N PRO A 31 14.01 -19.42 -4.38
CA PRO A 31 14.75 -18.28 -4.90
C PRO A 31 13.93 -17.54 -5.97
N ILE A 32 13.82 -16.22 -5.85
CA ILE A 32 13.16 -15.34 -6.82
C ILE A 32 14.10 -14.22 -7.25
N THR A 33 13.96 -13.75 -8.49
CA THR A 33 14.73 -12.60 -9.00
C THR A 33 14.15 -11.28 -8.49
N LEU A 34 14.97 -10.22 -8.50
CA LEU A 34 14.52 -8.88 -8.11
C LEU A 34 13.32 -8.41 -8.92
N ALA A 35 13.36 -8.59 -10.25
CA ALA A 35 12.26 -8.19 -11.13
C ALA A 35 10.95 -8.94 -10.81
N GLU A 36 11.04 -10.24 -10.52
CA GLU A 36 9.89 -11.03 -10.13
C GLU A 36 9.35 -10.65 -8.76
N ALA A 37 10.22 -10.38 -7.78
CA ALA A 37 9.82 -9.90 -6.46
C ALA A 37 9.05 -8.58 -6.55
N VAL A 38 9.55 -7.61 -7.33
CA VAL A 38 8.88 -6.33 -7.58
C VAL A 38 7.52 -6.55 -8.25
N ARG A 39 7.46 -7.37 -9.31
CA ARG A 39 6.22 -7.67 -10.03
C ARG A 39 5.16 -8.31 -9.12
N LEU A 40 5.52 -9.30 -8.33
CA LEU A 40 4.61 -9.97 -7.39
C LEU A 40 4.08 -8.99 -6.33
N ALA A 41 4.95 -8.17 -5.77
CA ALA A 41 4.54 -7.17 -4.78
C ALA A 41 3.62 -6.10 -5.38
N GLN A 42 3.92 -5.59 -6.57
CA GLN A 42 3.04 -4.64 -7.27
C GLN A 42 1.68 -5.24 -7.63
N GLN A 43 1.58 -6.55 -7.83
CA GLN A 43 0.29 -7.23 -8.08
C GLN A 43 -0.50 -7.47 -6.79
N ASN A 44 0.15 -7.88 -5.71
CA ASN A 44 -0.48 -8.47 -4.53
C ASN A 44 -0.40 -7.58 -3.27
N SER A 45 0.41 -6.52 -3.27
CA SER A 45 0.53 -5.64 -2.10
C SER A 45 -0.82 -5.02 -1.73
N PRO A 46 -1.17 -4.97 -0.42
CA PRO A 46 -2.38 -4.29 0.03
C PRO A 46 -2.49 -2.84 -0.47
N ALA A 47 -1.39 -2.10 -0.54
CA ALA A 47 -1.37 -0.72 -1.00
C ALA A 47 -1.78 -0.60 -2.48
N THR A 48 -1.25 -1.45 -3.37
CA THR A 48 -1.60 -1.44 -4.80
C THR A 48 -3.02 -1.98 -5.05
N VAL A 49 -3.46 -2.98 -4.28
CA VAL A 49 -4.84 -3.49 -4.35
C VAL A 49 -5.83 -2.42 -3.92
N GLN A 50 -5.55 -1.68 -2.85
CA GLN A 50 -6.38 -0.55 -2.40
C GLN A 50 -6.41 0.58 -3.43
N ALA A 51 -5.27 0.94 -4.05
CA ALA A 51 -5.23 1.95 -5.10
C ALA A 51 -6.09 1.55 -6.31
N ARG A 52 -6.02 0.29 -6.76
CA ARG A 52 -6.92 -0.23 -7.82
C ARG A 52 -8.39 -0.21 -7.41
N GLY A 53 -8.69 -0.53 -6.14
CA GLY A 53 -10.04 -0.38 -5.59
C GLY A 53 -10.55 1.07 -5.67
N THR A 54 -9.68 2.06 -5.41
CA THR A 54 -10.00 3.48 -5.56
C THR A 54 -10.31 3.85 -7.02
N ILE A 55 -9.54 3.34 -7.99
CA ILE A 55 -9.84 3.54 -9.42
C ILE A 55 -11.21 2.95 -9.79
N GLN A 56 -11.53 1.75 -9.30
CA GLN A 56 -12.84 1.12 -9.54
C GLN A 56 -13.99 1.95 -8.98
N THR A 57 -13.86 2.45 -7.74
CA THR A 57 -14.89 3.30 -7.12
C THR A 57 -15.03 4.65 -7.82
N SER A 58 -13.92 5.30 -8.20
CA SER A 58 -13.93 6.54 -8.99
C SER A 58 -14.56 6.32 -10.37
N SER A 59 -14.24 5.21 -11.04
CA SER A 59 -14.86 4.85 -12.33
C SER A 59 -16.36 4.57 -12.20
N ALA A 60 -16.80 3.97 -11.09
CA ALA A 60 -18.22 3.79 -10.79
C ALA A 60 -18.91 5.16 -10.58
N SER A 61 -18.24 6.12 -9.93
CA SER A 61 -18.75 7.49 -9.77
C SER A 61 -18.95 8.22 -11.10
N VAL A 62 -18.09 7.97 -12.10
CA VAL A 62 -18.31 8.47 -13.48
C VAL A 62 -19.58 7.88 -14.06
N LYS A 63 -19.82 6.57 -13.93
CA LYS A 63 -21.06 5.93 -14.40
C LYS A 63 -22.29 6.49 -13.66
N GLN A 64 -22.17 6.72 -12.37
CA GLN A 64 -23.22 7.36 -11.55
C GLN A 64 -23.52 8.79 -12.06
N ALA A 65 -22.50 9.59 -12.39
CA ALA A 65 -22.69 10.93 -12.94
C ALA A 65 -23.43 10.90 -14.30
N TYR A 66 -23.14 9.91 -15.15
CA TYR A 66 -23.93 9.71 -16.39
C TYR A 66 -25.36 9.27 -16.10
N SER A 67 -25.60 8.44 -15.08
CA SER A 67 -26.96 8.00 -14.73
C SER A 67 -27.86 9.14 -14.22
N ALA A 68 -27.27 10.26 -13.78
CA ALA A 68 -28.02 11.46 -13.39
C ALA A 68 -28.82 12.13 -14.54
N PHE A 69 -28.56 11.74 -15.80
CA PHE A 69 -29.36 12.16 -16.97
C PHE A 69 -30.60 11.29 -17.18
N LEU A 70 -30.72 10.18 -16.48
CA LEU A 70 -31.86 9.28 -16.55
C LEU A 70 -32.83 9.57 -15.41
N PRO A 71 -34.15 9.34 -15.62
CA PRO A 71 -35.09 9.47 -14.52
C PRO A 71 -34.85 8.41 -13.43
N SER A 72 -35.02 8.81 -12.21
CA SER A 72 -35.08 7.86 -11.08
C SER A 72 -36.53 7.33 -10.96
N PHE A 73 -36.67 6.03 -10.75
CA PHE A 73 -37.94 5.36 -10.51
C PHE A 73 -37.98 4.78 -9.11
N ASN A 74 -39.11 5.05 -8.43
CA ASN A 74 -39.37 4.48 -7.13
C ASN A 74 -40.76 3.86 -7.10
N VAL A 75 -40.86 2.60 -6.73
CA VAL A 75 -42.14 1.90 -6.53
C VAL A 75 -42.33 1.70 -5.04
N SER A 76 -43.47 2.04 -4.52
CA SER A 76 -43.83 1.86 -3.11
C SER A 76 -45.16 1.12 -2.98
N ALA A 77 -45.24 0.27 -1.97
CA ALA A 77 -46.52 -0.32 -1.56
C ALA A 77 -46.54 -0.29 -0.02
N GLY A 78 -47.70 0.03 0.51
CA GLY A 78 -47.87 0.17 1.94
C GLY A 78 -49.25 -0.26 2.38
N THR A 79 -49.36 -0.67 3.64
CA THR A 79 -50.61 -0.85 4.34
C THR A 79 -50.55 -0.02 5.62
N SER A 80 -51.65 0.64 5.95
CA SER A 80 -51.79 1.38 7.19
C SER A 80 -53.01 0.85 7.93
N HIS A 81 -52.82 0.51 9.19
CA HIS A 81 -53.90 0.13 10.08
C HIS A 81 -54.09 1.22 11.13
N GLN A 82 -55.27 1.81 11.17
CA GLN A 82 -55.61 2.91 12.06
C GLN A 82 -56.65 2.44 13.08
N SER A 83 -56.34 2.57 14.36
CA SER A 83 -57.22 2.21 15.45
C SER A 83 -57.21 3.29 16.54
N GLY A 84 -58.23 3.39 17.32
CA GLY A 84 -58.38 4.34 18.42
C GLY A 84 -59.42 5.43 18.14
N ASP A 85 -59.55 6.39 19.05
CA ASP A 85 -60.49 7.48 18.97
C ASP A 85 -59.88 8.67 18.22
N ARG A 86 -60.74 9.47 17.56
CA ARG A 86 -60.34 10.71 16.88
C ARG A 86 -61.25 11.87 17.33
N PHE A 87 -60.75 13.07 17.25
CA PHE A 87 -61.58 14.27 17.39
C PHE A 87 -62.38 14.55 16.12
N ASP A 88 -63.68 14.79 16.30
CA ASP A 88 -64.51 15.31 15.21
C ASP A 88 -64.27 16.81 14.94
N THR A 89 -64.93 17.39 13.95
CA THR A 89 -64.80 18.81 13.61
C THR A 89 -65.31 19.75 14.70
N GLN A 90 -66.01 19.23 15.72
CA GLN A 90 -66.55 19.96 16.86
C GLN A 90 -65.69 19.78 18.11
N GLY A 91 -64.60 18.99 18.03
CA GLY A 91 -63.69 18.74 19.16
C GLY A 91 -64.11 17.61 20.08
N ASN A 92 -65.13 16.79 19.73
CA ASN A 92 -65.53 15.64 20.54
C ASN A 92 -64.69 14.42 20.20
N LEU A 93 -64.38 13.59 21.19
CA LEU A 93 -63.71 12.32 21.01
C LEU A 93 -64.72 11.30 20.47
N VAL A 94 -64.50 10.82 19.26
CA VAL A 94 -65.37 9.82 18.61
C VAL A 94 -64.54 8.61 18.16
N PRO A 95 -65.08 7.38 18.30
CA PRO A 95 -64.39 6.20 17.83
C PRO A 95 -64.20 6.25 16.30
N PHE A 96 -63.09 5.66 15.82
CA PHE A 96 -62.83 5.54 14.40
C PHE A 96 -63.89 4.61 13.76
N ILE A 97 -64.84 5.22 13.03
CA ILE A 97 -65.89 4.49 12.31
C ILE A 97 -65.47 4.37 10.85
N GLY A 98 -65.04 3.19 10.41
CA GLY A 98 -64.62 2.90 9.05
C GLY A 98 -63.78 1.62 8.97
N ASN A 99 -63.29 1.30 7.78
CA ASN A 99 -62.36 0.20 7.64
C ASN A 99 -60.98 0.63 8.20
N PRO A 100 -60.48 -0.01 9.26
CA PRO A 100 -59.25 0.42 9.91
C PRO A 100 -58.03 0.21 9.07
N THR A 101 -58.12 -0.55 7.98
CA THR A 101 -57.00 -0.88 7.13
C THR A 101 -57.12 -0.19 5.76
N SER A 102 -56.08 0.49 5.38
CA SER A 102 -55.94 1.07 4.03
C SER A 102 -54.65 0.56 3.35
N TYR A 103 -54.78 0.43 2.06
CA TYR A 103 -53.65 -0.01 1.18
C TYR A 103 -53.31 1.13 0.25
N SER A 104 -51.97 1.29 0.03
CA SER A 104 -51.45 2.30 -0.90
C SER A 104 -50.40 1.71 -1.83
N THR A 105 -50.36 2.22 -3.05
CA THR A 105 -49.30 1.93 -4.01
C THR A 105 -48.86 3.22 -4.66
N GLY A 106 -47.58 3.31 -4.99
CA GLY A 106 -47.03 4.49 -5.66
C GLY A 106 -45.94 4.11 -6.66
N LEU A 107 -45.99 4.79 -7.80
CA LEU A 107 -44.90 4.85 -8.76
C LEU A 107 -44.52 6.31 -8.91
N ASN A 108 -43.26 6.63 -8.56
CA ASN A 108 -42.72 7.97 -8.72
C ASN A 108 -41.56 7.91 -9.70
N ALA A 109 -41.56 8.82 -10.68
CA ALA A 109 -40.44 9.04 -11.58
C ALA A 109 -40.01 10.51 -11.46
N ASN A 110 -38.74 10.73 -11.16
CA ASN A 110 -38.18 12.07 -11.06
C ASN A 110 -37.05 12.25 -12.06
N LEU A 111 -37.09 13.32 -12.83
CA LEU A 111 -36.06 13.71 -13.78
C LEU A 111 -35.73 15.19 -13.60
N GLN A 112 -34.48 15.47 -13.32
CA GLN A 112 -33.98 16.84 -13.33
C GLN A 112 -33.70 17.25 -14.78
N LEU A 113 -34.53 18.16 -15.34
CA LEU A 113 -34.41 18.60 -16.73
C LEU A 113 -33.25 19.59 -16.91
N PHE A 114 -33.10 20.51 -15.95
CA PHE A 114 -32.01 21.49 -15.94
C PHE A 114 -31.50 21.70 -14.52
N ASP A 115 -30.16 21.77 -14.36
CA ASP A 115 -29.46 21.89 -13.07
C ASP A 115 -28.36 22.95 -13.13
N GLY A 116 -28.46 23.93 -14.02
CA GLY A 116 -27.38 24.90 -14.23
C GLY A 116 -26.15 24.30 -14.93
N GLY A 117 -26.26 23.11 -15.52
CA GLY A 117 -25.15 22.42 -16.15
C GLY A 117 -24.30 21.57 -15.15
N ARG A 118 -24.73 21.44 -13.91
CA ARG A 118 -24.01 20.72 -12.84
C ARG A 118 -23.61 19.32 -13.26
N ARG A 119 -24.51 18.52 -13.85
CA ARG A 119 -24.23 17.16 -14.31
C ARG A 119 -23.04 17.07 -15.26
N PHE A 120 -22.85 18.05 -16.16
CA PHE A 120 -21.71 18.09 -17.07
C PHE A 120 -20.39 18.36 -16.32
N PHE A 121 -20.42 19.26 -15.34
CA PHE A 121 -19.25 19.54 -14.51
C PHE A 121 -18.95 18.38 -13.56
N ASP A 122 -19.97 17.72 -13.01
CA ASP A 122 -19.80 16.54 -12.16
C ASP A 122 -19.18 15.36 -12.94
N ILE A 123 -19.54 15.15 -14.22
CA ILE A 123 -18.84 14.17 -15.07
C ILE A 123 -17.38 14.55 -15.26
N ARG A 124 -17.08 15.83 -15.51
CA ARG A 124 -15.68 16.29 -15.67
C ARG A 124 -14.88 16.10 -14.38
N LYS A 125 -15.48 16.46 -13.25
CA LYS A 125 -14.89 16.24 -11.92
C LYS A 125 -14.62 14.75 -11.70
N ASN A 126 -15.60 13.89 -11.85
CA ASN A 126 -15.43 12.45 -11.61
C ASN A 126 -14.40 11.81 -12.57
N LYS A 127 -14.27 12.31 -13.81
CA LYS A 127 -13.18 11.90 -14.72
C LYS A 127 -11.82 12.36 -14.24
N ALA A 128 -11.72 13.58 -13.72
CA ALA A 128 -10.48 14.07 -13.11
C ALA A 128 -10.12 13.27 -11.85
N ASP A 129 -11.10 12.86 -11.05
CA ASP A 129 -10.90 11.98 -9.89
C ASP A 129 -10.36 10.59 -10.30
N VAL A 130 -10.81 10.04 -11.45
CA VAL A 130 -10.24 8.79 -11.99
C VAL A 130 -8.76 9.01 -12.36
N ASN A 131 -8.44 10.08 -13.07
CA ASN A 131 -7.04 10.37 -13.44
C ASN A 131 -6.16 10.58 -12.21
N ALA A 132 -6.67 11.21 -11.15
CA ALA A 132 -5.96 11.37 -9.88
C ALA A 132 -5.73 10.01 -9.18
N ALA A 133 -6.75 9.13 -9.20
CA ALA A 133 -6.63 7.78 -8.66
C ALA A 133 -5.61 6.93 -9.44
N GLU A 134 -5.58 7.03 -10.77
CA GLU A 134 -4.59 6.35 -11.63
C GLU A 134 -3.17 6.86 -11.36
N ALA A 135 -2.98 8.18 -11.24
CA ALA A 135 -1.67 8.76 -10.89
C ALA A 135 -1.22 8.32 -9.48
N SER A 136 -2.14 8.22 -8.53
CA SER A 136 -1.88 7.69 -7.19
C SER A 136 -1.49 6.21 -7.23
N GLU A 137 -2.14 5.36 -8.06
CA GLU A 137 -1.73 3.95 -8.24
C GLU A 137 -0.28 3.87 -8.72
N VAL A 138 0.09 4.66 -9.72
CA VAL A 138 1.48 4.69 -10.24
C VAL A 138 2.47 5.04 -9.13
N THR A 139 2.19 6.06 -8.33
CA THR A 139 3.03 6.45 -7.18
C THR A 139 3.17 5.29 -6.19
N GLN A 140 2.07 4.62 -5.84
CA GLN A 140 2.09 3.46 -4.94
C GLN A 140 2.89 2.28 -5.50
N MET A 141 2.80 2.02 -6.81
CA MET A 141 3.57 0.96 -7.47
C MET A 141 5.08 1.20 -7.35
N TYR A 142 5.56 2.44 -7.52
CA TYR A 142 6.98 2.77 -7.35
C TYR A 142 7.41 2.71 -5.88
N GLN A 143 6.57 3.15 -4.95
CA GLN A 143 6.86 3.03 -3.50
C GLN A 143 6.96 1.58 -3.03
N VAL A 144 6.02 0.73 -3.47
CA VAL A 144 6.07 -0.71 -3.20
C VAL A 144 7.31 -1.35 -3.85
N GLY A 145 7.61 -0.97 -5.10
CA GLY A 145 8.83 -1.41 -5.79
C GLY A 145 10.10 -1.05 -5.03
N LEU A 146 10.19 0.18 -4.51
CA LEU A 146 11.31 0.62 -3.68
C LEU A 146 11.43 -0.22 -2.41
N GLN A 147 10.33 -0.45 -1.67
CA GLN A 147 10.36 -1.26 -0.45
C GLN A 147 10.86 -2.69 -0.71
N VAL A 148 10.44 -3.28 -1.84
CA VAL A 148 10.90 -4.62 -2.24
C VAL A 148 12.37 -4.60 -2.64
N LYS A 149 12.83 -3.62 -3.42
CA LYS A 149 14.25 -3.48 -3.81
C LYS A 149 15.13 -3.35 -2.56
N VAL A 150 14.76 -2.49 -1.61
CA VAL A 150 15.48 -2.33 -0.34
C VAL A 150 15.55 -3.64 0.44
N GLN A 151 14.42 -4.34 0.57
CA GLN A 151 14.40 -5.60 1.31
C GLN A 151 15.17 -6.72 0.60
N TYR A 152 15.13 -6.75 -0.72
CA TYR A 152 15.91 -7.70 -1.53
C TYR A 152 17.41 -7.48 -1.34
N TYR A 153 17.88 -6.24 -1.40
CA TYR A 153 19.28 -5.91 -1.13
C TYR A 153 19.67 -6.20 0.33
N ASN A 154 18.76 -6.03 1.27
CA ASN A 154 18.97 -6.43 2.66
C ASN A 154 19.22 -7.94 2.81
N ILE A 155 18.52 -8.78 2.04
CA ILE A 155 18.79 -10.24 2.01
C ILE A 155 20.19 -10.51 1.46
N LEU A 156 20.62 -9.83 0.39
CA LEU A 156 21.97 -9.99 -0.16
C LEU A 156 23.03 -9.58 0.88
N ALA A 157 22.86 -8.44 1.56
CA ALA A 157 23.75 -7.99 2.62
C ALA A 157 23.79 -8.95 3.81
N ALA A 158 22.63 -9.47 4.23
CA ALA A 158 22.56 -10.45 5.32
C ALA A 158 23.24 -11.78 4.94
N ARG A 159 23.13 -12.22 3.68
CA ARG A 159 23.82 -13.41 3.16
C ARG A 159 25.34 -13.23 3.13
N GLU A 160 25.82 -12.07 2.64
CA GLU A 160 27.26 -11.76 2.67
C GLU A 160 27.78 -11.69 4.12
N SER A 161 27.01 -11.10 5.03
CA SER A 161 27.36 -11.04 6.46
C SER A 161 27.41 -12.43 7.11
N GLN A 162 26.48 -13.33 6.76
CA GLN A 162 26.50 -14.71 7.22
C GLN A 162 27.75 -15.45 6.70
N GLY A 163 28.10 -15.26 5.42
CA GLY A 163 29.34 -15.83 4.86
C GLY A 163 30.59 -15.31 5.53
N ALA A 164 30.67 -14.01 5.83
CA ALA A 164 31.76 -13.41 6.57
C ALA A 164 31.87 -13.98 8.00
N ALA A 165 30.73 -14.13 8.70
CA ALA A 165 30.71 -14.72 10.04
C ALA A 165 31.12 -16.22 10.05
N GLN A 166 30.78 -16.97 9.00
CA GLN A 166 31.27 -18.35 8.84
C GLN A 166 32.79 -18.39 8.68
N ALA A 167 33.35 -17.51 7.84
CA ALA A 167 34.79 -17.39 7.67
C ALA A 167 35.51 -17.03 8.98
N GLN A 168 34.89 -16.21 9.85
CA GLN A 168 35.40 -15.92 11.18
C GLN A 168 35.44 -17.17 12.08
N ILE A 169 34.42 -18.04 12.03
CA ILE A 169 34.42 -19.32 12.78
C ILE A 169 35.58 -20.19 12.31
N ASP A 170 35.76 -20.34 10.98
CA ASP A 170 36.80 -21.18 10.41
C ASP A 170 38.19 -20.68 10.82
N GLN A 171 38.42 -19.38 10.78
CA GLN A 171 39.64 -18.74 11.18
C GLN A 171 39.87 -18.88 12.71
N ALA A 172 38.91 -18.57 13.56
CA ALA A 172 39.01 -18.69 15.02
C ALA A 172 39.27 -20.16 15.44
N THR A 173 38.71 -21.11 14.68
CA THR A 173 38.97 -22.54 14.89
C THR A 173 40.44 -22.91 14.58
N GLN A 174 40.99 -22.40 13.48
CA GLN A 174 42.42 -22.59 13.14
C GLN A 174 43.32 -21.95 14.19
N GLU A 175 43.01 -20.74 14.66
CA GLU A 175 43.75 -20.02 15.69
C GLU A 175 43.75 -20.78 17.02
N LEU A 176 42.58 -21.31 17.45
CA LEU A 176 42.47 -22.13 18.65
C LEU A 176 43.32 -23.40 18.55
N ASN A 177 43.28 -24.09 17.42
CA ASN A 177 44.11 -25.27 17.18
C ASN A 177 45.62 -24.93 17.25
N ALA A 178 46.04 -23.85 16.58
CA ALA A 178 47.43 -23.40 16.60
C ALA A 178 47.86 -22.96 17.98
N SER A 179 47.09 -22.19 18.73
CA SER A 179 47.41 -21.74 20.09
C SER A 179 47.48 -22.89 21.07
N SER A 180 46.61 -23.90 20.95
CA SER A 180 46.62 -25.09 21.81
C SER A 180 47.83 -25.98 21.55
N LEU A 181 48.26 -26.14 20.28
CA LEU A 181 49.48 -26.87 19.94
C LEU A 181 50.75 -26.19 20.50
N ARG A 182 50.83 -24.86 20.34
CA ARG A 182 51.94 -24.06 20.89
C ARG A 182 51.99 -24.08 22.41
N LEU A 183 50.84 -24.04 23.08
CA LEU A 183 50.78 -24.18 24.53
C LEU A 183 51.34 -25.52 24.97
N ARG A 184 51.00 -26.63 24.31
CA ARG A 184 51.55 -27.97 24.59
C ARG A 184 53.04 -28.02 24.34
N ALA A 185 53.59 -27.31 23.37
CA ALA A 185 54.98 -27.19 23.04
C ALA A 185 55.76 -26.21 23.98
N GLY A 186 55.05 -25.53 24.90
CA GLY A 186 55.65 -24.51 25.78
C GLY A 186 55.95 -23.17 25.07
N ALA A 187 55.44 -22.96 23.83
CA ALA A 187 55.72 -21.80 22.99
C ALA A 187 54.61 -20.74 23.01
N ALA A 188 53.54 -20.93 23.81
CA ALA A 188 52.46 -19.95 24.00
C ALA A 188 51.99 -19.98 25.48
N THR A 189 51.31 -18.89 25.91
CA THR A 189 50.78 -18.80 27.27
C THR A 189 49.38 -19.44 27.36
N THR A 190 49.00 -19.88 28.58
CA THR A 190 47.61 -20.33 28.85
C THR A 190 46.60 -19.22 28.51
N SER A 191 46.96 -17.95 28.75
CA SER A 191 46.14 -16.78 28.43
C SER A 191 45.82 -16.68 26.92
N ASP A 192 46.76 -16.97 26.03
CA ASP A 192 46.55 -16.93 24.57
C ASP A 192 45.57 -18.01 24.13
N SER A 193 45.69 -19.23 24.68
CA SER A 193 44.74 -20.31 24.40
C SER A 193 43.32 -19.98 24.89
N LEU A 194 43.18 -19.43 26.10
CA LEU A 194 41.90 -19.02 26.64
C LEU A 194 41.25 -17.89 25.81
N ARG A 195 42.03 -16.92 25.33
CA ARG A 195 41.56 -15.87 24.42
C ARG A 195 41.06 -16.45 23.09
N SER A 196 41.77 -17.46 22.54
CA SER A 196 41.30 -18.15 21.32
C SER A 196 39.95 -18.86 21.52
N VAL A 197 39.71 -19.46 22.72
CA VAL A 197 38.40 -20.05 23.06
C VAL A 197 37.31 -18.99 23.10
N ILE A 198 37.57 -17.84 23.73
CA ILE A 198 36.61 -16.71 23.76
C ILE A 198 36.32 -16.20 22.35
N GLN A 199 37.38 -16.06 21.51
CA GLN A 199 37.22 -15.59 20.13
C GLN A 199 36.34 -16.54 19.29
N LEU A 200 36.55 -17.86 19.42
CA LEU A 200 35.68 -18.84 18.76
C LEU A 200 34.22 -18.75 19.26
N GLY A 201 34.04 -18.54 20.57
CA GLY A 201 32.70 -18.30 21.15
C GLY A 201 32.02 -17.10 20.55
N ASN A 202 32.73 -15.98 20.45
CA ASN A 202 32.24 -14.74 19.86
C ASN A 202 31.91 -14.91 18.36
N ALA A 203 32.75 -15.59 17.58
CA ALA A 203 32.54 -15.89 16.18
C ALA A 203 31.25 -16.73 15.95
N ARG A 204 31.01 -17.73 16.82
CA ARG A 204 29.78 -18.53 16.79
C ARG A 204 28.51 -17.70 17.08
N LEU A 205 28.59 -16.80 18.07
CA LEU A 205 27.49 -15.88 18.37
C LEU A 205 27.20 -14.93 17.19
N ALA A 206 28.26 -14.40 16.57
CA ALA A 206 28.11 -13.54 15.37
C ALA A 206 27.44 -14.30 14.21
N PHE A 207 27.83 -15.56 13.98
CA PHE A 207 27.20 -16.40 12.95
C PHE A 207 25.71 -16.67 13.24
N LEU A 208 25.34 -17.02 14.45
CA LEU A 208 23.97 -17.25 14.87
C LEU A 208 23.11 -15.97 14.68
N SER A 209 23.67 -14.81 15.02
CA SER A 209 23.04 -13.52 14.82
C SER A 209 22.83 -13.22 13.33
N ALA A 210 23.85 -13.43 12.49
CA ALA A 210 23.76 -13.24 11.04
C ALA A 210 22.74 -14.20 10.39
N GLN A 211 22.70 -15.45 10.84
CA GLN A 211 21.73 -16.45 10.38
C GLN A 211 20.29 -16.03 10.73
N ASN A 212 20.07 -15.55 11.95
CA ASN A 212 18.75 -15.04 12.35
C ASN A 212 18.33 -13.80 11.54
N ASN A 213 19.26 -12.86 11.30
CA ASN A 213 19.01 -11.69 10.48
C ASN A 213 18.62 -12.06 9.05
N LEU A 214 19.29 -13.05 8.44
CA LEU A 214 18.93 -13.55 7.11
C LEU A 214 17.52 -14.19 7.11
N SER A 215 17.19 -14.97 8.13
CA SER A 215 15.86 -15.58 8.27
C SER A 215 14.77 -14.52 8.38
N LEU A 216 15.00 -13.48 9.18
CA LEU A 216 14.09 -12.35 9.34
C LEU A 216 13.94 -11.56 8.02
N ALA A 217 15.05 -11.33 7.31
CA ALA A 217 15.03 -10.64 6.02
C ALA A 217 14.20 -11.42 4.97
N ASN A 218 14.35 -12.74 4.90
CA ASN A 218 13.56 -13.61 4.03
C ASN A 218 12.06 -13.59 4.40
N ALA A 219 11.73 -13.66 5.68
CA ALA A 219 10.35 -13.59 6.15
C ALA A 219 9.69 -12.23 5.78
N THR A 220 10.44 -11.14 5.90
CA THR A 220 9.97 -9.81 5.52
C THR A 220 9.72 -9.70 4.01
N LEU A 221 10.63 -10.22 3.17
CA LEU A 221 10.42 -10.26 1.72
C LEU A 221 9.19 -11.12 1.37
N THR A 222 9.05 -12.29 1.97
CA THR A 222 7.89 -13.18 1.78
C THR A 222 6.59 -12.44 2.04
N ARG A 223 6.53 -11.66 3.11
CA ARG A 223 5.37 -10.81 3.44
C ARG A 223 5.14 -9.71 2.40
N LEU A 224 6.19 -9.02 1.95
CA LEU A 224 6.08 -7.92 0.98
C LEU A 224 5.59 -8.39 -0.39
N VAL A 225 6.05 -9.56 -0.85
CA VAL A 225 5.58 -10.15 -2.11
C VAL A 225 4.26 -10.90 -1.98
N ALA A 226 3.72 -10.99 -0.75
CA ALA A 226 2.49 -11.72 -0.41
C ALA A 226 2.53 -13.19 -0.90
N SER A 227 3.69 -13.85 -0.79
CA SER A 227 3.85 -15.24 -1.19
C SER A 227 3.36 -16.18 -0.08
N PRO A 228 2.60 -17.25 -0.42
CA PRO A 228 2.21 -18.27 0.55
C PRO A 228 3.36 -19.20 0.97
N ARG A 229 4.48 -19.17 0.24
CA ARG A 229 5.70 -19.96 0.54
C ARG A 229 6.85 -19.03 0.86
N PRO A 230 7.79 -19.45 1.72
CA PRO A 230 9.00 -18.68 1.98
C PRO A 230 9.77 -18.39 0.68
N VAL A 231 10.22 -17.15 0.51
CA VAL A 231 11.02 -16.74 -0.65
C VAL A 231 12.36 -16.15 -0.19
N THR A 232 13.36 -16.24 -1.05
CA THR A 232 14.69 -15.64 -0.84
C THR A 232 15.21 -15.04 -2.14
N ALA A 233 16.23 -14.18 -2.05
CA ALA A 233 16.91 -13.67 -3.23
C ALA A 233 17.68 -14.77 -3.96
N THR A 234 17.73 -14.70 -5.30
CA THR A 234 18.49 -15.63 -6.14
C THR A 234 19.95 -15.72 -5.71
N LEU A 235 20.53 -16.93 -5.77
CA LEU A 235 21.91 -17.17 -5.29
C LEU A 235 22.97 -16.49 -6.17
N SER A 236 22.67 -16.27 -7.46
CA SER A 236 23.57 -15.60 -8.40
C SER A 236 23.64 -14.08 -8.23
N ASP A 237 22.66 -13.50 -7.51
CA ASP A 237 22.61 -12.04 -7.32
C ASP A 237 23.57 -11.63 -6.20
N THR A 238 24.33 -10.56 -6.46
CA THR A 238 25.29 -9.98 -5.52
C THR A 238 25.07 -8.48 -5.37
N LEU A 239 25.64 -7.90 -4.31
CA LEU A 239 25.67 -6.44 -4.14
C LEU A 239 26.74 -5.78 -5.04
N ASP A 240 27.67 -6.57 -5.61
CA ASP A 240 28.74 -6.05 -6.43
C ASP A 240 28.24 -5.78 -7.86
N GLN A 241 28.22 -4.51 -8.25
CA GLN A 241 27.86 -4.04 -9.61
C GLN A 241 28.58 -2.74 -9.94
N SER A 242 28.48 -2.34 -11.21
CA SER A 242 28.98 -1.06 -11.71
C SER A 242 28.43 0.13 -10.93
N LEU A 243 29.33 0.98 -10.40
CA LEU A 243 29.01 2.15 -9.58
C LEU A 243 28.89 3.41 -10.46
N VAL A 244 27.87 3.42 -11.34
CA VAL A 244 27.61 4.57 -12.24
C VAL A 244 26.65 5.54 -11.56
N ILE A 245 27.00 6.82 -11.56
CA ILE A 245 26.16 7.92 -11.06
C ILE A 245 25.74 8.75 -12.26
N PRO A 246 24.41 8.87 -12.54
CA PRO A 246 23.90 9.76 -13.57
C PRO A 246 24.17 11.23 -13.25
N SER A 247 24.25 12.09 -14.26
CA SER A 247 24.45 13.52 -14.05
C SER A 247 23.15 14.20 -13.58
N LEU A 248 23.29 15.25 -12.76
CA LEU A 248 22.15 16.06 -12.32
C LEU A 248 21.34 16.62 -13.51
N THR A 249 22.05 17.09 -14.56
CA THR A 249 21.43 17.68 -15.75
C THR A 249 20.55 16.71 -16.53
N GLU A 250 20.88 15.41 -16.53
CA GLU A 250 20.08 14.37 -17.18
C GLU A 250 18.81 14.01 -16.38
N LEU A 251 18.88 14.14 -15.05
CA LEU A 251 17.82 13.73 -14.15
C LEU A 251 16.79 14.85 -13.89
N GLU A 252 17.19 16.11 -13.93
CA GLU A 252 16.34 17.25 -13.61
C GLU A 252 15.02 17.29 -14.41
N PRO A 253 15.01 17.09 -15.75
CA PRO A 253 13.77 17.06 -16.52
C PRO A 253 12.88 15.83 -16.20
N LEU A 254 13.46 14.74 -15.71
CA LEU A 254 12.73 13.55 -15.29
C LEU A 254 12.02 13.76 -13.94
N VAL A 255 12.68 14.44 -13.01
CA VAL A 255 12.13 14.74 -11.68
C VAL A 255 10.91 15.66 -11.77
N GLN A 256 10.86 16.57 -12.73
CA GLN A 256 9.67 17.38 -12.99
C GLN A 256 8.45 16.55 -13.42
N LYS A 257 8.68 15.34 -13.90
CA LYS A 257 7.67 14.34 -14.28
C LYS A 257 7.65 13.15 -13.29
N ALA A 258 8.17 13.34 -12.08
CA ALA A 258 8.16 12.31 -11.05
C ALA A 258 6.73 11.84 -10.75
N PRO A 259 6.50 10.56 -10.42
CA PRO A 259 5.17 10.04 -10.10
C PRO A 259 4.43 10.88 -9.04
N LEU A 260 5.12 11.33 -7.99
CA LEU A 260 4.55 12.20 -6.96
C LEU A 260 4.07 13.55 -7.52
N VAL A 261 4.84 14.14 -8.46
CA VAL A 261 4.47 15.42 -9.10
C VAL A 261 3.28 15.21 -10.03
N GLN A 262 3.24 14.11 -10.78
CA GLN A 262 2.10 13.78 -11.64
C GLN A 262 0.83 13.53 -10.83
N GLN A 263 0.94 12.88 -9.68
CA GLN A 263 -0.18 12.69 -8.76
C GLN A 263 -0.72 14.04 -8.27
N ALA A 264 0.14 14.93 -7.78
CA ALA A 264 -0.28 16.24 -7.30
C ALA A 264 -0.90 17.11 -8.41
N ASP A 265 -0.39 17.02 -9.65
CA ASP A 265 -0.99 17.70 -10.82
C ASP A 265 -2.38 17.16 -11.17
N ALA A 266 -2.58 15.85 -11.06
CA ALA A 266 -3.89 15.24 -11.30
C ALA A 266 -4.89 15.60 -10.18
N GLU A 267 -4.45 15.67 -8.93
CA GLU A 267 -5.25 16.13 -7.79
C GLU A 267 -5.65 17.59 -7.92
N LEU A 268 -4.75 18.47 -8.40
CA LEU A 268 -5.08 19.86 -8.71
C LEU A 268 -6.18 19.95 -9.78
N LYS A 269 -6.06 19.20 -10.87
CA LYS A 269 -7.07 19.16 -11.92
C LYS A 269 -8.44 18.67 -11.41
N SER A 270 -8.46 17.74 -10.46
CA SER A 270 -9.68 17.30 -9.79
C SER A 270 -10.29 18.43 -8.95
N ALA A 271 -9.47 19.13 -8.15
CA ALA A 271 -9.90 20.26 -7.32
C ALA A 271 -10.46 21.41 -8.17
N GLU A 272 -9.79 21.78 -9.28
CA GLU A 272 -10.28 22.77 -10.26
C GLU A 272 -11.66 22.37 -10.84
N ALA A 273 -11.81 21.10 -11.21
CA ALA A 273 -13.06 20.60 -11.75
C ALA A 273 -14.19 20.65 -10.71
N ALA A 274 -13.87 20.35 -9.45
CA ALA A 274 -14.79 20.45 -8.32
C ALA A 274 -15.20 21.91 -8.07
N ALA A 275 -14.25 22.85 -8.08
CA ALA A 275 -14.55 24.28 -7.91
C ALA A 275 -15.46 24.84 -9.01
N ARG A 276 -15.27 24.38 -10.25
CA ARG A 276 -16.16 24.75 -11.38
C ARG A 276 -17.56 24.18 -11.21
N SER A 277 -17.71 22.95 -10.68
CA SER A 277 -19.03 22.34 -10.42
C SER A 277 -19.82 23.13 -9.38
N THR A 278 -19.17 23.66 -8.32
CA THR A 278 -19.89 24.43 -7.28
C THR A 278 -20.53 25.73 -7.79
N LYS A 279 -19.96 26.35 -8.83
CA LYS A 279 -20.50 27.58 -9.44
C LYS A 279 -21.87 27.38 -10.08
N THR A 280 -22.25 26.17 -10.44
CA THR A 280 -23.56 25.86 -11.02
C THR A 280 -24.72 26.01 -10.02
N ALA A 281 -24.44 25.99 -8.72
CA ALA A 281 -25.44 26.21 -7.67
C ALA A 281 -26.04 27.64 -7.67
N PHE A 282 -25.44 28.57 -8.42
CA PHE A 282 -25.98 29.93 -8.64
C PHE A 282 -27.00 30.02 -9.78
N LEU A 283 -27.31 28.93 -10.47
CA LEU A 283 -28.26 28.86 -11.55
C LEU A 283 -29.58 28.20 -11.12
N PRO A 284 -30.72 28.48 -11.77
CA PRO A 284 -31.97 27.82 -11.45
C PRO A 284 -31.93 26.33 -11.80
N THR A 285 -32.82 25.57 -11.17
CA THR A 285 -33.05 24.15 -11.48
C THR A 285 -34.46 23.90 -11.95
N VAL A 286 -34.66 22.99 -12.92
CA VAL A 286 -35.95 22.55 -13.42
C VAL A 286 -36.07 21.05 -13.20
N ASN A 287 -37.12 20.66 -12.48
CA ASN A 287 -37.40 19.25 -12.20
C ASN A 287 -38.76 18.88 -12.81
N MET A 288 -38.85 17.66 -13.31
CA MET A 288 -40.07 16.99 -13.75
C MET A 288 -40.32 15.81 -12.81
N ASN A 289 -41.48 15.77 -12.20
CA ASN A 289 -41.94 14.70 -11.36
C ASN A 289 -43.23 14.10 -11.93
N PHE A 290 -43.18 12.80 -12.22
CA PHE A 290 -44.38 12.02 -12.53
C PHE A 290 -44.68 11.14 -11.34
N SER A 291 -45.91 11.20 -10.85
CA SER A 291 -46.41 10.31 -9.82
C SER A 291 -47.69 9.62 -10.24
N ARG A 292 -47.78 8.33 -10.01
CA ARG A 292 -49.01 7.57 -10.10
C ARG A 292 -49.20 6.83 -8.78
N GLY A 293 -50.18 7.24 -8.01
CA GLY A 293 -50.56 6.66 -6.74
C GLY A 293 -51.89 5.96 -6.81
N GLY A 294 -52.03 4.93 -6.02
CA GLY A 294 -53.31 4.27 -5.77
C GLY A 294 -53.54 4.12 -4.27
N SER A 295 -54.76 4.29 -3.82
CA SER A 295 -55.16 4.01 -2.45
C SER A 295 -56.55 3.40 -2.37
N GLY A 296 -56.77 2.52 -1.41
CA GLY A 296 -58.04 1.82 -1.26
C GLY A 296 -58.16 1.07 0.04
N LEU A 297 -59.34 0.52 0.30
CA LEU A 297 -59.66 -0.27 1.47
C LEU A 297 -59.47 -1.77 1.25
N ASP A 298 -59.21 -2.16 -0.02
CA ASP A 298 -58.98 -3.54 -0.40
C ASP A 298 -57.53 -3.73 -0.88
N PRO A 299 -56.88 -4.89 -0.62
CA PRO A 299 -55.52 -5.14 -1.07
C PRO A 299 -55.44 -5.15 -2.62
N LEU A 300 -54.32 -4.67 -3.14
CA LEU A 300 -54.08 -4.48 -4.59
C LEU A 300 -54.34 -5.75 -5.43
N PHE A 301 -54.18 -6.94 -4.83
CA PHE A 301 -54.36 -8.25 -5.47
C PHE A 301 -55.61 -8.97 -4.98
N GLY A 302 -56.57 -8.27 -4.34
CA GLY A 302 -57.82 -8.83 -3.94
C GLY A 302 -58.80 -8.94 -5.11
N ASN A 303 -59.65 -9.98 -5.12
CA ASN A 303 -60.64 -10.23 -6.16
C ASN A 303 -61.70 -9.12 -6.24
N GLY A 304 -61.46 -8.14 -7.13
CA GLY A 304 -62.57 -7.50 -7.86
C GLY A 304 -63.38 -6.43 -7.18
N ASP A 305 -63.10 -5.94 -5.98
CA ASP A 305 -63.89 -4.90 -5.35
C ASP A 305 -63.35 -3.49 -5.72
N LYS A 306 -64.27 -2.61 -6.05
CA LYS A 306 -64.03 -1.28 -6.69
C LYS A 306 -63.59 -0.18 -5.69
N ARG A 307 -63.05 -0.53 -4.53
CA ARG A 307 -62.68 0.45 -3.49
C ARG A 307 -61.21 0.83 -3.51
N TYR A 308 -60.59 0.79 -4.71
CA TYR A 308 -59.22 1.24 -4.96
C TYR A 308 -59.21 2.30 -6.06
N ALA A 309 -58.74 3.48 -5.71
CA ALA A 309 -58.69 4.62 -6.64
C ALA A 309 -57.25 4.93 -7.03
N TYR A 310 -57.04 5.25 -8.31
CA TYR A 310 -55.77 5.70 -8.83
C TYR A 310 -55.82 7.18 -9.19
N ASN A 311 -54.76 7.89 -8.91
CA ASN A 311 -54.50 9.22 -9.40
C ASN A 311 -53.12 9.27 -10.08
N GLN A 312 -52.97 10.19 -11.01
CA GLN A 312 -51.71 10.47 -11.65
C GLN A 312 -51.48 11.95 -11.79
N SER A 313 -50.24 12.39 -11.62
CA SER A 313 -49.87 13.78 -11.86
C SER A 313 -48.52 13.88 -12.53
N LEU A 314 -48.34 14.88 -13.36
CA LEU A 314 -47.09 15.28 -13.97
C LEU A 314 -46.85 16.75 -13.60
N ASN A 315 -45.79 16.99 -12.84
CA ASN A 315 -45.46 18.31 -12.31
C ASN A 315 -44.12 18.78 -12.85
N PHE A 316 -44.07 20.02 -13.28
CA PHE A 316 -42.84 20.73 -13.61
C PHE A 316 -42.62 21.81 -12.57
N SER A 317 -41.40 21.86 -12.00
CA SER A 317 -41.03 22.85 -11.00
C SER A 317 -39.75 23.55 -11.39
N LEU A 318 -39.78 24.90 -11.40
CA LEU A 318 -38.59 25.75 -11.50
C LEU A 318 -38.27 26.24 -10.09
N SER A 319 -37.05 26.00 -9.64
CA SER A 319 -36.54 26.47 -8.34
C SER A 319 -35.30 27.34 -8.55
N PHE A 320 -35.33 28.55 -8.01
CA PHE A 320 -34.19 29.46 -7.98
C PHE A 320 -34.07 30.05 -6.58
N PRO A 321 -33.10 29.61 -5.79
CA PRO A 321 -32.89 30.09 -4.43
C PRO A 321 -32.32 31.50 -4.46
N LEU A 322 -33.14 32.50 -4.08
CA LEU A 322 -32.68 33.89 -3.96
C LEU A 322 -31.71 34.06 -2.78
N PHE A 323 -32.04 33.44 -1.66
CA PHE A 323 -31.23 33.40 -0.47
C PHE A 323 -31.30 32.02 0.19
N ASN A 324 -30.13 31.40 0.49
CA ASN A 324 -30.05 30.07 1.06
C ASN A 324 -29.09 30.02 2.28
N ASN A 325 -29.11 31.08 3.09
CA ASN A 325 -28.25 31.23 4.26
C ASN A 325 -26.76 31.13 3.93
N LEU A 326 -26.33 31.67 2.78
CA LEU A 326 -24.95 31.67 2.27
C LEU A 326 -24.36 30.27 2.02
N ASN A 327 -25.17 29.21 1.94
CA ASN A 327 -24.67 27.85 1.78
C ASN A 327 -23.94 27.62 0.45
N ARG A 328 -24.42 28.22 -0.66
CA ARG A 328 -23.75 28.12 -1.96
C ARG A 328 -22.45 28.92 -2.00
N GLU A 329 -22.43 30.11 -1.37
CA GLU A 329 -21.26 30.98 -1.26
C GLU A 329 -20.16 30.26 -0.43
N MET A 330 -20.54 29.67 0.70
CA MET A 330 -19.63 28.89 1.54
C MET A 330 -19.13 27.63 0.82
N SER A 331 -19.97 26.97 0.02
CA SER A 331 -19.56 25.81 -0.76
C SER A 331 -18.58 26.19 -1.87
N ALA A 332 -18.81 27.31 -2.55
CA ALA A 332 -17.92 27.86 -3.56
C ALA A 332 -16.57 28.28 -2.94
N LEU A 333 -16.60 28.97 -1.79
CA LEU A 333 -15.40 29.37 -1.07
C LEU A 333 -14.56 28.14 -0.63
N ARG A 334 -15.21 27.12 -0.06
CA ARG A 334 -14.50 25.88 0.34
C ARG A 334 -13.86 25.19 -0.87
N ALA A 335 -14.51 25.17 -2.00
CA ALA A 335 -13.97 24.58 -3.22
C ALA A 335 -12.80 25.40 -3.79
N SER A 336 -12.88 26.74 -3.73
CA SER A 336 -11.76 27.61 -4.12
C SER A 336 -10.55 27.42 -3.20
N VAL A 337 -10.75 27.38 -1.88
CA VAL A 337 -9.66 27.10 -0.91
C VAL A 337 -9.06 25.70 -1.14
N ALA A 338 -9.86 24.70 -1.52
CA ALA A 338 -9.35 23.37 -1.84
C ALA A 338 -8.50 23.39 -3.14
N GLU A 339 -8.88 24.19 -4.14
CA GLU A 339 -8.11 24.42 -5.37
C GLU A 339 -6.77 25.10 -5.04
N ASP A 340 -6.77 26.19 -4.25
CA ASP A 340 -5.57 26.89 -3.82
C ASP A 340 -4.62 25.96 -3.03
N ASN A 341 -5.16 25.14 -2.14
CA ASN A 341 -4.38 24.16 -1.38
C ASN A 341 -3.75 23.10 -2.30
N ALA A 342 -4.48 22.61 -3.31
CA ALA A 342 -3.94 21.65 -4.28
C ALA A 342 -2.83 22.27 -5.14
N GLU A 343 -2.94 23.57 -5.50
CA GLU A 343 -1.88 24.30 -6.21
C GLU A 343 -0.60 24.41 -5.36
N ILE A 344 -0.76 24.75 -4.07
CA ILE A 344 0.36 24.81 -3.12
C ILE A 344 0.99 23.42 -2.96
N THR A 345 0.17 22.37 -2.87
CA THR A 345 0.65 20.97 -2.75
C THR A 345 1.45 20.55 -4.00
N LEU A 346 1.01 20.91 -5.21
CA LEU A 346 1.76 20.65 -6.43
C LEU A 346 3.10 21.38 -6.45
N ARG A 347 3.14 22.65 -6.01
CA ARG A 347 4.38 23.41 -5.89
C ARG A 347 5.33 22.76 -4.89
N ASP A 348 4.82 22.33 -3.73
CA ASP A 348 5.61 21.66 -2.71
C ASP A 348 6.13 20.30 -3.21
N ALA A 349 5.31 19.50 -3.89
CA ALA A 349 5.73 18.23 -4.47
C ALA A 349 6.90 18.40 -5.47
N ARG A 350 6.91 19.49 -6.25
CA ARG A 350 8.05 19.79 -7.15
C ARG A 350 9.31 20.11 -6.40
N LEU A 351 9.22 20.92 -5.34
CA LEU A 351 10.36 21.28 -4.49
C LEU A 351 10.89 20.05 -3.74
N GLN A 352 10.01 19.22 -3.19
CA GLN A 352 10.37 17.99 -2.50
C GLN A 352 11.04 16.99 -3.46
N ALA A 353 10.54 16.86 -4.69
CA ALA A 353 11.15 15.98 -5.68
C ALA A 353 12.57 16.44 -6.04
N HIS A 354 12.82 17.77 -6.16
CA HIS A 354 14.14 18.31 -6.38
C HIS A 354 15.06 18.11 -5.17
N GLU A 355 14.58 18.38 -3.95
CA GLU A 355 15.30 18.11 -2.70
C GLU A 355 15.72 16.65 -2.61
N THR A 356 14.77 15.71 -2.84
CA THR A 356 15.04 14.27 -2.82
C THR A 356 16.07 13.86 -3.88
N LEU A 357 16.05 14.48 -5.07
CA LEU A 357 17.07 14.26 -6.11
C LEU A 357 18.46 14.62 -5.60
N VAL A 358 18.65 15.84 -5.09
CA VAL A 358 19.94 16.32 -4.58
C VAL A 358 20.44 15.42 -3.44
N GLN A 359 19.55 15.09 -2.50
CA GLN A 359 19.88 14.21 -1.38
C GLN A 359 20.31 12.81 -1.86
N THR A 360 19.55 12.20 -2.77
CA THR A 360 19.83 10.85 -3.26
C THR A 360 21.12 10.78 -4.07
N LEU A 361 21.41 11.78 -4.92
CA LEU A 361 22.68 11.87 -5.61
C LEU A 361 23.87 12.05 -4.66
N GLY A 362 23.69 12.86 -3.60
CA GLY A 362 24.68 13.00 -2.54
C GLY A 362 24.94 11.67 -1.81
N GLN A 363 23.89 10.93 -1.49
CA GLN A 363 24.00 9.60 -0.88
C GLN A 363 24.68 8.60 -1.81
N MET A 364 24.33 8.57 -3.10
CA MET A 364 25.00 7.70 -4.10
C MET A 364 26.49 8.01 -4.22
N THR A 365 26.86 9.29 -4.28
CA THR A 365 28.25 9.73 -4.36
C THR A 365 29.04 9.30 -3.12
N THR A 366 28.48 9.55 -1.94
CA THR A 366 29.08 9.16 -0.65
C THR A 366 29.24 7.64 -0.56
N ALA A 367 28.18 6.88 -0.88
CA ALA A 367 28.21 5.43 -0.83
C ALA A 367 29.23 4.84 -1.82
N ARG A 368 29.35 5.39 -3.02
CA ARG A 368 30.38 4.97 -4.00
C ARG A 368 31.78 5.17 -3.46
N GLU A 369 32.08 6.34 -2.90
CA GLU A 369 33.40 6.60 -2.30
C GLU A 369 33.66 5.71 -1.08
N GLN A 370 32.64 5.44 -0.26
CA GLN A 370 32.76 4.47 0.83
C GLN A 370 33.07 3.06 0.32
N VAL A 371 32.44 2.60 -0.76
CA VAL A 371 32.78 1.30 -1.39
C VAL A 371 34.24 1.28 -1.81
N ASN A 372 34.72 2.32 -2.48
CA ASN A 372 36.12 2.42 -2.92
C ASN A 372 37.09 2.35 -1.72
N ILE A 373 36.86 3.18 -0.71
CA ILE A 373 37.69 3.25 0.51
C ILE A 373 37.68 1.90 1.25
N GLN A 374 36.50 1.31 1.45
CA GLN A 374 36.40 0.05 2.19
C GLN A 374 36.97 -1.15 1.43
N THR A 375 36.93 -1.12 0.09
CA THR A 375 37.59 -2.14 -0.74
C THR A 375 39.10 -2.13 -0.52
N VAL A 376 39.72 -0.96 -0.51
CA VAL A 376 41.15 -0.79 -0.20
C VAL A 376 41.43 -1.18 1.24
N SER A 377 40.58 -0.79 2.21
CA SER A 377 40.74 -1.13 3.62
C SER A 377 40.68 -2.62 3.88
N VAL A 378 39.77 -3.35 3.20
CA VAL A 378 39.70 -4.82 3.30
C VAL A 378 40.97 -5.47 2.72
N ALA A 379 41.45 -4.99 1.57
CA ALA A 379 42.70 -5.52 1.00
C ALA A 379 43.93 -5.29 1.92
N ALA A 380 44.03 -4.07 2.46
CA ALA A 380 45.10 -3.75 3.44
C ALA A 380 44.96 -4.57 4.75
N GLY A 381 43.74 -4.75 5.26
CA GLY A 381 43.48 -5.54 6.46
C GLY A 381 43.79 -7.03 6.29
N ILE A 382 43.55 -7.61 5.13
CA ILE A 382 43.96 -8.99 4.80
C ILE A 382 45.49 -9.15 4.88
N GLU A 383 46.20 -8.21 4.28
CA GLU A 383 47.68 -8.26 4.27
C GLU A 383 48.28 -7.98 5.65
N ASP A 384 47.73 -7.01 6.40
CA ASP A 384 48.16 -6.75 7.78
C ASP A 384 47.96 -7.97 8.66
N LEU A 385 46.80 -8.59 8.60
CA LEU A 385 46.55 -9.83 9.38
C LEU A 385 47.53 -10.93 9.00
N ARG A 386 47.81 -11.13 7.72
CA ARG A 386 48.81 -12.10 7.23
C ARG A 386 50.18 -11.82 7.79
N VAL A 387 50.59 -10.56 7.82
CA VAL A 387 51.92 -10.15 8.38
C VAL A 387 51.95 -10.38 9.89
N GLN A 388 50.89 -9.97 10.64
CA GLN A 388 50.90 -10.15 12.09
C GLN A 388 50.83 -11.63 12.49
N GLN A 389 50.14 -12.48 11.76
CA GLN A 389 50.14 -13.92 11.94
C GLN A 389 51.55 -14.49 11.77
N LYS A 390 52.28 -14.10 10.71
CA LYS A 390 53.68 -14.54 10.48
C LYS A 390 54.63 -14.05 11.57
N ARG A 391 54.51 -12.79 11.99
CA ARG A 391 55.32 -12.25 13.09
C ARG A 391 55.04 -12.99 14.42
N TYR A 392 53.79 -13.30 14.70
CA TYR A 392 53.39 -14.08 15.88
C TYR A 392 53.95 -15.52 15.81
N GLU A 393 53.93 -16.14 14.61
CA GLU A 393 54.58 -17.45 14.39
C GLU A 393 56.07 -17.45 14.72
N LEU A 394 56.75 -16.35 14.40
CA LEU A 394 58.20 -16.19 14.66
C LEU A 394 58.52 -15.63 16.05
N GLY A 395 57.51 -15.40 16.89
CA GLY A 395 57.68 -14.80 18.24
C GLY A 395 58.01 -13.30 18.20
N ALA A 396 57.80 -12.61 17.07
CA ALA A 396 58.12 -11.19 16.87
C ALA A 396 56.92 -10.26 17.09
N SER A 397 55.74 -10.78 17.43
CA SER A 397 54.55 -10.03 17.85
C SER A 397 53.71 -10.81 18.86
N THR A 398 52.77 -10.16 19.51
CA THR A 398 51.87 -10.77 20.50
C THR A 398 50.61 -11.33 19.85
N PHE A 399 49.93 -12.24 20.54
CA PHE A 399 48.58 -12.70 20.10
C PHE A 399 47.56 -11.54 20.07
N LEU A 400 47.75 -10.52 20.93
CA LEU A 400 46.91 -9.34 20.94
C LEU A 400 47.01 -8.53 19.63
N ASP A 401 48.20 -8.44 19.03
CA ASP A 401 48.41 -7.78 17.75
C ASP A 401 47.61 -8.49 16.61
N VAL A 402 47.65 -9.83 16.60
CA VAL A 402 46.85 -10.64 15.65
C VAL A 402 45.38 -10.41 15.85
N LEU A 403 44.88 -10.40 17.09
CA LEU A 403 43.48 -10.16 17.42
C LEU A 403 43.02 -8.74 17.01
N THR A 404 43.90 -7.75 17.18
CA THR A 404 43.61 -6.36 16.76
C THR A 404 43.47 -6.26 15.25
N SER A 405 44.41 -6.83 14.49
CA SER A 405 44.34 -6.86 13.02
C SER A 405 43.11 -7.62 12.51
N GLN A 406 42.76 -8.73 13.17
CA GLN A 406 41.53 -9.47 12.88
C GLN A 406 40.29 -8.61 13.07
N THR A 407 40.17 -7.94 14.22
CA THR A 407 39.01 -7.07 14.50
C THR A 407 38.90 -5.94 13.50
N GLN A 408 40.02 -5.33 13.10
CA GLN A 408 40.02 -4.27 12.07
C GLN A 408 39.57 -4.79 10.69
N LEU A 409 40.02 -5.98 10.28
CA LEU A 409 39.59 -6.61 9.05
C LEU A 409 38.09 -6.91 9.06
N ASP A 410 37.57 -7.44 10.15
CA ASP A 410 36.16 -7.77 10.32
C ASP A 410 35.25 -6.50 10.26
N GLN A 411 35.72 -5.41 10.89
CA GLN A 411 35.08 -4.11 10.79
C GLN A 411 35.07 -3.58 9.36
N ALA A 412 36.20 -3.66 8.64
CA ALA A 412 36.32 -3.22 7.26
C ALA A 412 35.41 -4.04 6.32
N ARG A 413 35.33 -5.37 6.50
CA ARG A 413 34.40 -6.23 5.74
C ARG A 413 32.95 -5.86 5.96
N THR A 414 32.56 -5.67 7.23
CA THR A 414 31.18 -5.26 7.56
C THR A 414 30.85 -3.88 6.97
N ALA A 415 31.79 -2.94 7.04
CA ALA A 415 31.62 -1.61 6.46
C ALA A 415 31.50 -1.65 4.92
N LEU A 416 32.25 -2.54 4.24
CA LEU A 416 32.15 -2.74 2.80
C LEU A 416 30.79 -3.28 2.38
N ILE A 417 30.28 -4.30 3.07
CA ILE A 417 28.95 -4.88 2.84
C ILE A 417 27.89 -3.76 2.97
N ARG A 418 27.98 -2.96 4.04
CA ARG A 418 27.06 -1.86 4.27
C ARG A 418 27.16 -0.78 3.20
N ALA A 419 28.35 -0.36 2.80
CA ALA A 419 28.54 0.65 1.77
C ALA A 419 27.94 0.21 0.40
N ARG A 420 28.13 -1.07 0.03
CA ARG A 420 27.51 -1.66 -1.17
C ARG A 420 25.99 -1.67 -1.07
N PHE A 421 25.44 -2.03 0.08
CA PHE A 421 23.99 -1.98 0.33
C PHE A 421 23.46 -0.56 0.21
N ASP A 422 24.10 0.42 0.87
CA ASP A 422 23.68 1.81 0.88
C ASP A 422 23.67 2.41 -0.56
N TYR A 423 24.67 2.07 -1.39
CA TYR A 423 24.68 2.46 -2.80
C TYR A 423 23.49 1.88 -3.59
N ARG A 424 23.14 0.62 -3.38
CA ARG A 424 22.00 -0.03 -4.01
C ARG A 424 20.69 0.57 -3.61
N VAL A 425 20.55 0.89 -2.33
CA VAL A 425 19.35 1.55 -1.79
C VAL A 425 19.21 2.95 -2.38
N ALA A 426 20.28 3.74 -2.42
CA ALA A 426 20.26 5.07 -3.00
C ALA A 426 19.90 5.03 -4.50
N LYS A 427 20.44 4.06 -5.27
CA LYS A 427 20.04 3.84 -6.67
C LYS A 427 18.55 3.52 -6.78
N ALA A 428 18.04 2.60 -5.97
CA ALA A 428 16.60 2.24 -5.97
C ALA A 428 15.70 3.43 -5.59
N GLN A 429 16.15 4.29 -4.68
CA GLN A 429 15.43 5.53 -4.32
C GLN A 429 15.38 6.50 -5.51
N LEU A 430 16.48 6.63 -6.26
CA LEU A 430 16.53 7.47 -7.45
C LEU A 430 15.58 6.92 -8.54
N GLU A 431 15.59 5.61 -8.77
CA GLU A 431 14.70 4.94 -9.72
C GLU A 431 13.22 5.16 -9.35
N ALA A 432 12.88 5.04 -8.07
CA ALA A 432 11.52 5.29 -7.59
C ALA A 432 11.12 6.77 -7.71
N LEU A 433 12.05 7.70 -7.49
CA LEU A 433 11.82 9.13 -7.65
C LEU A 433 11.50 9.50 -9.09
N ILE A 434 12.30 9.01 -10.06
CA ILE A 434 12.13 9.37 -11.48
C ILE A 434 11.06 8.52 -12.19
N GLY A 435 10.57 7.45 -11.54
CA GLY A 435 9.56 6.57 -12.11
C GLY A 435 10.07 5.67 -13.25
N ARG A 436 11.37 5.29 -13.24
CA ARG A 436 11.95 4.33 -14.19
C ARG A 436 13.22 3.69 -13.63
N ASP A 437 13.56 2.51 -14.14
CA ASP A 437 14.85 1.84 -13.84
C ASP A 437 16.02 2.53 -14.55
N LEU A 438 17.21 2.57 -13.88
CA LEU A 438 18.46 3.18 -14.35
C LEU A 438 19.53 2.12 -14.70
#